data_580188093a57b4f3a0d24dbd31d99f5e
#
_entry.id   580188093a57b4f3a0d24dbd31d99f5e
#
_cell.length_a   1.000
_cell.length_b   1.000
_cell.length_c   1.000
_cell.angle_alpha   90.00
_cell.angle_beta   90.00
_cell.angle_gamma   90.00
#
_symmetry.space_group_name_H-M   'P 1'
#
loop_
_entity.id
_entity.type
_entity.pdbx_description
1 polymer ?
#
loop_
_entity_poly.entity_id
_entity_poly.type
_entity_poly.pdbx_seq_one_letter_code
_entity_poly.pdbx_strand_id
1 'polypeptide(L)'
;KYPELKILLTFFSPSGYEIRKNYAGADYIFYLPVDTPSNVKRFLDIAHPELVIFVKYEFWINYLSELKRRGIRSYLVSAIFRRDSVFFRSYGSMWRKALDAFDQMFVQSEESRELLHRIGFDNVIVAGDTRFDRVAAIARAAKPVDIVARFKGDAPLFVAGSTWGPDEDILLPLINANPKVRFVIAPHEIEESRI
;
A
#
# COMPACT_ATOMS: atom_id res chain seq x y z
N LYS A 1 -8.20 20.07 -3.78
CA LYS A 1 -9.35 19.59 -2.99
C LYS A 1 -10.57 19.91 -3.82
N TYR A 2 -11.39 18.92 -4.03
CA TYR A 2 -12.54 18.96 -4.94
C TYR A 2 -13.79 18.64 -4.11
N PRO A 3 -14.42 19.64 -3.46
CA PRO A 3 -15.53 19.42 -2.54
C PRO A 3 -16.79 18.86 -3.23
N GLU A 4 -16.86 19.01 -4.55
CA GLU A 4 -17.92 18.47 -5.39
C GLU A 4 -17.83 16.96 -5.62
N LEU A 5 -16.64 16.36 -5.44
CA LEU A 5 -16.42 14.95 -5.63
C LEU A 5 -16.79 14.17 -4.37
N LYS A 6 -17.51 13.07 -4.56
CA LYS A 6 -17.77 12.08 -3.52
C LYS A 6 -16.76 10.96 -3.58
N ILE A 7 -16.18 10.64 -2.43
CA ILE A 7 -15.15 9.60 -2.31
C ILE A 7 -15.77 8.37 -1.69
N LEU A 8 -15.80 7.28 -2.48
CA LEU A 8 -16.13 5.94 -2.01
C LEU A 8 -14.81 5.16 -1.82
N LEU A 9 -14.51 4.80 -0.58
CA LEU A 9 -13.35 3.99 -0.23
C LEU A 9 -13.79 2.55 0.01
N THR A 10 -13.16 1.60 -0.66
CA THR A 10 -13.48 0.18 -0.51
C THR A 10 -12.28 -0.63 -0.04
N PHE A 11 -12.57 -1.66 0.76
CA PHE A 11 -11.59 -2.61 1.26
C PHE A 11 -12.05 -4.03 1.00
N PHE A 12 -11.15 -4.89 0.57
CA PHE A 12 -11.42 -6.32 0.50
C PHE A 12 -11.09 -7.02 1.82
N SER A 13 -10.02 -6.58 2.48
CA SER A 13 -9.56 -7.15 3.75
C SER A 13 -10.27 -6.55 4.97
N PRO A 14 -10.74 -7.37 5.93
CA PRO A 14 -11.27 -6.88 7.20
C PRO A 14 -10.30 -5.99 7.98
N SER A 15 -9.01 -6.31 7.98
CA SER A 15 -7.99 -5.51 8.69
C SER A 15 -7.90 -4.08 8.17
N GLY A 16 -8.01 -3.88 6.86
CA GLY A 16 -8.04 -2.53 6.28
C GLY A 16 -9.31 -1.78 6.61
N TYR A 17 -10.46 -2.46 6.50
CA TYR A 17 -11.77 -1.89 6.78
C TYR A 17 -11.93 -1.46 8.25
N GLU A 18 -11.63 -2.35 9.20
CA GLU A 18 -11.80 -2.08 10.63
C GLU A 18 -10.98 -0.88 11.11
N ILE A 19 -9.78 -0.70 10.58
CA ILE A 19 -8.93 0.45 10.90
C ILE A 19 -9.46 1.75 10.28
N ARG A 20 -10.15 1.67 9.15
CA ARG A 20 -10.50 2.85 8.33
C ARG A 20 -11.99 3.12 8.19
N LYS A 21 -12.88 2.30 8.75
CA LYS A 21 -14.35 2.45 8.64
C LYS A 21 -14.89 3.82 9.09
N ASN A 22 -14.14 4.55 9.92
CA ASN A 22 -14.49 5.89 10.38
C ASN A 22 -13.55 6.98 9.82
N TYR A 23 -12.90 6.72 8.68
CA TYR A 23 -11.95 7.68 8.12
C TYR A 23 -12.68 8.91 7.54
N ALA A 24 -12.43 10.09 8.12
CA ALA A 24 -13.11 11.34 7.75
C ALA A 24 -12.74 11.88 6.36
N GLY A 25 -11.77 11.26 5.67
CA GLY A 25 -11.34 11.66 4.32
C GLY A 25 -12.14 11.01 3.19
N ALA A 26 -13.16 10.18 3.50
CA ALA A 26 -14.05 9.56 2.52
C ALA A 26 -15.51 9.77 2.91
N ASP A 27 -16.39 9.96 1.92
CA ASP A 27 -17.83 10.10 2.14
C ASP A 27 -18.50 8.76 2.45
N TYR A 28 -18.01 7.70 1.82
CA TYR A 28 -18.53 6.34 1.97
C TYR A 28 -17.39 5.35 2.14
N ILE A 29 -17.58 4.37 3.04
CA ILE A 29 -16.57 3.32 3.29
C ILE A 29 -17.29 1.99 3.39
N PHE A 30 -16.94 1.05 2.50
CA PHE A 30 -17.56 -0.26 2.42
C PHE A 30 -16.55 -1.37 2.13
N TYR A 31 -16.98 -2.60 2.33
CA TYR A 31 -16.29 -3.73 1.75
C TYR A 31 -16.49 -3.78 0.24
N LEU A 32 -15.42 -4.10 -0.49
CA LEU A 32 -15.53 -4.41 -1.91
C LEU A 32 -16.22 -5.79 -2.04
N PRO A 33 -17.33 -5.90 -2.78
CA PRO A 33 -17.96 -7.20 -3.05
C PRO A 33 -17.00 -8.15 -3.77
N VAL A 34 -17.14 -9.44 -3.52
CA VAL A 34 -16.35 -10.50 -4.17
C VAL A 34 -16.43 -10.35 -5.70
N ASP A 35 -15.28 -10.52 -6.36
CA ASP A 35 -15.10 -10.31 -7.79
C ASP A 35 -15.80 -11.37 -8.66
N THR A 36 -17.13 -11.30 -8.70
CA THR A 36 -17.98 -12.09 -9.59
C THR A 36 -18.72 -11.17 -10.56
N PRO A 37 -19.04 -11.61 -11.78
CA PRO A 37 -19.72 -10.77 -12.78
C PRO A 37 -21.01 -10.11 -12.26
N SER A 38 -21.82 -10.82 -11.49
CA SER A 38 -23.08 -10.30 -10.94
C SER A 38 -22.85 -9.25 -9.86
N ASN A 39 -21.92 -9.50 -8.93
CA ASN A 39 -21.59 -8.55 -7.87
C ASN A 39 -21.00 -7.26 -8.45
N VAL A 40 -20.06 -7.40 -9.39
CA VAL A 40 -19.41 -6.28 -10.05
C VAL A 40 -20.43 -5.40 -10.77
N LYS A 41 -21.30 -6.01 -11.58
CA LYS A 41 -22.36 -5.28 -12.27
C LYS A 41 -23.23 -4.51 -11.29
N ARG A 42 -23.77 -5.20 -10.27
CA ARG A 42 -24.62 -4.59 -9.25
C ARG A 42 -23.92 -3.48 -8.47
N PHE A 43 -22.67 -3.71 -8.08
CA PHE A 43 -21.89 -2.71 -7.35
C PHE A 43 -21.68 -1.44 -8.19
N LEU A 44 -21.27 -1.58 -9.44
CA LEU A 44 -21.06 -0.44 -10.34
C LEU A 44 -22.37 0.25 -10.74
N ASP A 45 -23.49 -0.49 -10.78
CA ASP A 45 -24.83 0.08 -10.99
C ASP A 45 -25.32 0.91 -9.80
N ILE A 46 -24.81 0.68 -8.60
CA ILE A 46 -25.15 1.44 -7.39
C ILE A 46 -24.15 2.60 -7.17
N ALA A 47 -22.88 2.31 -7.33
CA ALA A 47 -21.81 3.28 -7.01
C ALA A 47 -21.64 4.36 -8.08
N HIS A 48 -21.96 4.06 -9.35
CA HIS A 48 -21.79 4.97 -10.51
C HIS A 48 -20.48 5.76 -10.52
N PRO A 49 -19.31 5.10 -10.40
CA PRO A 49 -18.04 5.83 -10.32
C PRO A 49 -17.71 6.49 -11.67
N GLU A 50 -17.26 7.75 -11.65
CA GLU A 50 -16.71 8.44 -12.81
C GLU A 50 -15.23 8.12 -13.00
N LEU A 51 -14.56 7.78 -11.90
CA LEU A 51 -13.15 7.45 -11.83
C LEU A 51 -12.91 6.37 -10.78
N VAL A 52 -12.05 5.40 -11.09
CA VAL A 52 -11.64 4.36 -10.14
C VAL A 52 -10.12 4.35 -10.00
N ILE A 53 -9.64 4.27 -8.76
CA ILE A 53 -8.22 4.18 -8.45
C ILE A 53 -7.96 2.86 -7.73
N PHE A 54 -7.14 2.02 -8.34
CA PHE A 54 -6.65 0.80 -7.73
C PHE A 54 -5.28 1.05 -7.11
N VAL A 55 -5.05 0.50 -5.91
CA VAL A 55 -3.82 0.73 -5.17
C VAL A 55 -3.00 -0.56 -5.08
N LYS A 56 -1.77 -0.55 -5.59
CA LYS A 56 -0.78 -1.65 -5.54
C LYS A 56 -1.20 -2.89 -6.33
N TYR A 57 -1.60 -3.97 -5.64
CA TYR A 57 -1.81 -5.31 -6.22
C TYR A 57 -3.27 -5.65 -6.44
N GLU A 58 -4.14 -4.67 -6.57
CA GLU A 58 -5.58 -4.83 -6.72
C GLU A 58 -5.97 -5.10 -8.18
N PHE A 59 -5.80 -6.36 -8.62
CA PHE A 59 -6.07 -6.78 -10.01
C PHE A 59 -7.35 -7.63 -10.07
N TRP A 60 -8.49 -7.01 -9.84
CA TRP A 60 -9.83 -7.61 -9.85
C TRP A 60 -10.34 -7.75 -11.28
N ILE A 61 -10.23 -8.94 -11.88
CA ILE A 61 -10.41 -9.14 -13.33
C ILE A 61 -11.80 -8.77 -13.80
N ASN A 62 -12.85 -9.15 -13.06
CA ASN A 62 -14.21 -8.83 -13.45
C ASN A 62 -14.50 -7.34 -13.28
N TYR A 63 -14.01 -6.70 -12.20
CA TYR A 63 -14.09 -5.25 -12.04
C TYR A 63 -13.39 -4.52 -13.18
N LEU A 64 -12.16 -4.86 -13.48
CA LEU A 64 -11.36 -4.23 -14.53
C LEU A 64 -12.03 -4.41 -15.91
N SER A 65 -12.52 -5.60 -16.22
CA SER A 65 -13.22 -5.88 -17.46
C SER A 65 -14.51 -5.06 -17.61
N GLU A 66 -15.30 -4.96 -16.54
CA GLU A 66 -16.55 -4.23 -16.56
C GLU A 66 -16.35 -2.72 -16.58
N LEU A 67 -15.34 -2.20 -15.88
CA LEU A 67 -14.96 -0.78 -15.93
C LEU A 67 -14.56 -0.39 -17.35
N LYS A 68 -13.71 -1.20 -18.01
CA LYS A 68 -13.34 -0.98 -19.41
C LYS A 68 -14.55 -1.01 -20.32
N ARG A 69 -15.43 -2.00 -20.17
CA ARG A 69 -16.68 -2.12 -20.96
C ARG A 69 -17.59 -0.92 -20.83
N ARG A 70 -17.63 -0.29 -19.65
CA ARG A 70 -18.43 0.92 -19.37
C ARG A 70 -17.72 2.23 -19.75
N GLY A 71 -16.45 2.19 -20.16
CA GLY A 71 -15.64 3.38 -20.43
C GLY A 71 -15.36 4.21 -19.18
N ILE A 72 -15.34 3.59 -18.00
CA ILE A 72 -15.03 4.27 -16.75
C ILE A 72 -13.52 4.36 -16.58
N ARG A 73 -13.02 5.57 -16.38
CA ARG A 73 -11.58 5.83 -16.19
C ARG A 73 -11.04 5.05 -15.00
N SER A 74 -9.92 4.37 -15.21
CA SER A 74 -9.31 3.54 -14.18
C SER A 74 -7.81 3.75 -14.11
N TYR A 75 -7.31 4.02 -12.92
CA TYR A 75 -5.88 4.24 -12.66
C TYR A 75 -5.35 3.22 -11.67
N LEU A 76 -4.14 2.75 -11.93
CA LEU A 76 -3.38 1.92 -10.99
C LEU A 76 -2.29 2.77 -10.37
N VAL A 77 -2.22 2.85 -9.04
CA VAL A 77 -1.23 3.67 -8.36
C VAL A 77 -0.35 2.86 -7.41
N SER A 78 0.91 3.29 -7.31
CA SER A 78 1.90 2.69 -6.40
C SER A 78 2.10 1.18 -6.61
N ALA A 79 1.97 0.70 -7.84
CA ALA A 79 2.15 -0.70 -8.19
C ALA A 79 3.63 -1.05 -8.37
N ILE A 80 3.97 -2.29 -8.07
CA ILE A 80 5.28 -2.86 -8.40
C ILE A 80 5.07 -4.16 -9.17
N PHE A 81 5.78 -4.29 -10.27
CA PHE A 81 5.78 -5.50 -11.09
C PHE A 81 7.14 -6.18 -10.99
N ARG A 82 7.13 -7.50 -10.84
CA ARG A 82 8.33 -8.32 -10.71
C ARG A 82 8.37 -9.32 -11.87
N ARG A 83 9.55 -9.75 -12.27
CA ARG A 83 9.76 -10.68 -13.41
C ARG A 83 9.03 -12.02 -13.25
N ASP A 84 8.83 -12.46 -12.01
CA ASP A 84 8.13 -13.70 -11.67
C ASP A 84 6.61 -13.57 -11.63
N SER A 85 6.07 -12.34 -11.75
CA SER A 85 4.64 -12.09 -11.76
C SER A 85 3.93 -12.78 -12.93
N VAL A 86 2.68 -13.19 -12.69
CA VAL A 86 1.83 -13.91 -13.66
C VAL A 86 1.70 -13.18 -15.01
N PHE A 87 1.75 -11.86 -15.00
CA PHE A 87 1.65 -11.04 -16.21
C PHE A 87 2.72 -11.36 -17.26
N PHE A 88 3.91 -11.79 -16.83
CA PHE A 88 5.07 -12.04 -17.68
C PHE A 88 5.24 -13.54 -18.03
N ARG A 89 4.32 -14.39 -17.55
CA ARG A 89 4.32 -15.83 -17.88
C ARG A 89 3.62 -16.08 -19.21
N SER A 90 3.96 -17.18 -19.89
CA SER A 90 3.34 -17.57 -21.16
C SER A 90 1.81 -17.72 -21.03
N TYR A 91 1.34 -18.25 -19.90
CA TYR A 91 -0.08 -18.42 -19.58
C TYR A 91 -0.76 -17.16 -19.03
N GLY A 92 -0.05 -16.04 -18.91
CA GLY A 92 -0.55 -14.80 -18.28
C GLY A 92 -1.44 -13.92 -19.16
N SER A 93 -1.91 -14.41 -20.32
CA SER A 93 -2.67 -13.60 -21.30
C SER A 93 -3.95 -12.97 -20.72
N MET A 94 -4.69 -13.71 -19.90
CA MET A 94 -5.90 -13.19 -19.25
C MET A 94 -5.59 -12.05 -18.29
N TRP A 95 -4.51 -12.17 -17.52
CA TRP A 95 -4.04 -11.13 -16.61
C TRP A 95 -3.54 -9.88 -17.34
N ARG A 96 -2.79 -10.08 -18.45
CA ARG A 96 -2.38 -8.96 -19.33
C ARG A 96 -3.59 -8.21 -19.89
N LYS A 97 -4.61 -8.96 -20.33
CA LYS A 97 -5.84 -8.36 -20.84
C LYS A 97 -6.57 -7.51 -19.79
N ALA A 98 -6.48 -7.87 -18.51
CA ALA A 98 -7.06 -7.06 -17.44
C ALA A 98 -6.31 -5.72 -17.26
N LEU A 99 -4.99 -5.68 -17.51
CA LEU A 99 -4.22 -4.42 -17.46
C LEU A 99 -4.67 -3.40 -18.52
N ASP A 100 -5.26 -3.84 -19.63
CA ASP A 100 -5.84 -2.95 -20.65
C ASP A 100 -6.96 -2.04 -20.13
N ALA A 101 -7.49 -2.32 -18.95
CA ALA A 101 -8.53 -1.49 -18.35
C ALA A 101 -7.98 -0.19 -17.73
N PHE A 102 -6.68 -0.13 -17.50
CA PHE A 102 -6.09 1.06 -16.92
C PHE A 102 -5.78 2.11 -17.98
N ASP A 103 -6.30 3.32 -17.82
CA ASP A 103 -5.93 4.48 -18.64
C ASP A 103 -4.49 4.89 -18.37
N GLN A 104 -4.03 4.76 -17.10
CA GLN A 104 -2.66 5.05 -16.70
C GLN A 104 -2.25 4.18 -15.52
N MET A 105 -1.01 3.70 -15.55
CA MET A 105 -0.40 2.96 -14.45
C MET A 105 0.77 3.75 -13.86
N PHE A 106 0.69 4.08 -12.57
CA PHE A 106 1.76 4.72 -11.82
C PHE A 106 2.50 3.65 -11.01
N VAL A 107 3.72 3.34 -11.43
CA VAL A 107 4.54 2.27 -10.84
C VAL A 107 5.63 2.83 -9.94
N GLN A 108 6.16 1.97 -9.06
CA GLN A 108 7.14 2.37 -8.07
C GLN A 108 8.57 2.47 -8.64
N SER A 109 8.89 1.72 -9.69
CA SER A 109 10.27 1.58 -10.18
C SER A 109 10.36 1.54 -11.70
N GLU A 110 11.53 1.89 -12.18
CA GLU A 110 11.90 1.80 -13.59
C GLU A 110 11.84 0.36 -14.10
N GLU A 111 12.27 -0.61 -13.30
CA GLU A 111 12.16 -2.03 -13.65
C GLU A 111 10.71 -2.43 -13.92
N SER A 112 9.76 -1.96 -13.10
CA SER A 112 8.33 -2.23 -13.32
C SER A 112 7.83 -1.64 -14.64
N ARG A 113 8.27 -0.43 -14.99
CA ARG A 113 7.96 0.21 -16.27
C ARG A 113 8.50 -0.61 -17.44
N GLU A 114 9.78 -0.97 -17.41
CA GLU A 114 10.41 -1.75 -18.45
C GLU A 114 9.73 -3.11 -18.67
N LEU A 115 9.34 -3.78 -17.58
CA LEU A 115 8.64 -5.07 -17.67
C LEU A 115 7.28 -4.92 -18.35
N LEU A 116 6.53 -3.85 -18.06
CA LEU A 116 5.24 -3.57 -18.69
C LEU A 116 5.40 -3.19 -20.16
N HIS A 117 6.40 -2.37 -20.51
CA HIS A 117 6.72 -2.02 -21.90
C HIS A 117 7.03 -3.27 -22.75
N ARG A 118 7.76 -4.26 -22.22
CA ARG A 118 8.07 -5.52 -22.92
C ARG A 118 6.82 -6.34 -23.30
N ILE A 119 5.71 -6.12 -22.61
CA ILE A 119 4.44 -6.79 -22.91
C ILE A 119 3.41 -5.85 -23.54
N GLY A 120 3.85 -4.67 -24.01
CA GLY A 120 3.09 -3.75 -24.87
C GLY A 120 2.28 -2.68 -24.15
N PHE A 121 2.62 -2.35 -22.89
CA PHE A 121 1.96 -1.25 -22.17
C PHE A 121 2.87 -0.01 -22.09
N ASP A 122 2.47 1.06 -22.79
CA ASP A 122 3.19 2.34 -22.82
C ASP A 122 2.58 3.41 -21.88
N ASN A 123 1.37 3.18 -21.38
CA ASN A 123 0.68 4.04 -20.44
C ASN A 123 1.19 3.84 -18.99
N VAL A 124 2.51 3.91 -18.81
CA VAL A 124 3.19 3.66 -17.53
C VAL A 124 4.08 4.83 -17.14
N ILE A 125 3.88 5.34 -15.93
CA ILE A 125 4.69 6.41 -15.34
C ILE A 125 5.36 5.90 -14.06
N VAL A 126 6.65 6.17 -13.89
CA VAL A 126 7.35 5.92 -12.63
C VAL A 126 7.08 7.07 -11.68
N ALA A 127 6.34 6.79 -10.60
CA ALA A 127 5.92 7.77 -9.60
C ALA A 127 6.47 7.48 -8.19
N GLY A 128 7.22 6.39 -8.04
CA GLY A 128 7.73 5.97 -6.74
C GLY A 128 6.67 5.32 -5.83
N ASP A 129 7.04 5.11 -4.59
CA ASP A 129 6.17 4.55 -3.56
C ASP A 129 5.60 5.67 -2.67
N THR A 130 4.30 5.85 -2.68
CA THR A 130 3.58 6.86 -1.89
C THR A 130 3.78 6.72 -0.37
N ARG A 131 4.32 5.57 0.10
CA ARG A 131 4.70 5.41 1.50
C ARG A 131 5.83 6.35 1.90
N PHE A 132 6.76 6.65 1.00
CA PHE A 132 7.86 7.58 1.27
C PHE A 132 7.37 9.00 1.52
N ASP A 133 6.38 9.47 0.74
CA ASP A 133 5.78 10.80 0.95
C ASP A 133 5.13 10.90 2.32
N ARG A 134 4.42 9.83 2.73
CA ARG A 134 3.79 9.75 4.04
C ARG A 134 4.83 9.74 5.17
N VAL A 135 5.87 8.92 5.05
CA VAL A 135 6.94 8.84 6.06
C VAL A 135 7.67 10.18 6.17
N ALA A 136 7.98 10.83 5.06
CA ALA A 136 8.58 12.15 5.05
C ALA A 136 7.69 13.21 5.72
N ALA A 137 6.37 13.17 5.47
CA ALA A 137 5.43 14.07 6.11
C ALA A 137 5.34 13.83 7.63
N ILE A 138 5.30 12.56 8.06
CA ILE A 138 5.32 12.18 9.49
C ILE A 138 6.61 12.67 10.13
N ALA A 139 7.76 12.46 9.50
CA ALA A 139 9.06 12.88 10.03
C ALA A 139 9.14 14.40 10.20
N ARG A 140 8.62 15.18 9.22
CA ARG A 140 8.55 16.66 9.33
C ARG A 140 7.62 17.14 10.43
N ALA A 141 6.56 16.41 10.73
CA ALA A 141 5.58 16.73 11.76
C ALA A 141 5.90 16.08 13.12
N ALA A 142 6.99 15.31 13.21
CA ALA A 142 7.35 14.58 14.41
C ALA A 142 7.65 15.52 15.56
N LYS A 143 7.05 15.22 16.71
CA LYS A 143 7.34 15.90 17.97
C LYS A 143 8.32 15.06 18.79
N PRO A 144 9.17 15.67 19.61
CA PRO A 144 9.99 14.94 20.56
C PRO A 144 9.14 14.00 21.42
N VAL A 145 9.65 12.81 21.68
CA VAL A 145 9.03 11.85 22.61
C VAL A 145 9.74 12.02 23.95
N ASP A 146 9.09 12.67 24.89
CA ASP A 146 9.71 13.11 26.16
C ASP A 146 10.35 11.99 26.96
N ILE A 147 9.73 10.80 26.99
CA ILE A 147 10.29 9.65 27.69
C ILE A 147 11.61 9.18 27.04
N VAL A 148 11.66 9.19 25.71
CA VAL A 148 12.87 8.81 24.96
C VAL A 148 13.96 9.88 25.11
N ALA A 149 13.57 11.16 25.07
CA ALA A 149 14.50 12.27 25.26
C ALA A 149 15.16 12.22 26.64
N ARG A 150 14.37 11.99 27.70
CA ARG A 150 14.87 11.84 29.08
C ARG A 150 15.75 10.59 29.22
N PHE A 151 15.35 9.47 28.64
CA PHE A 151 16.14 8.23 28.67
C PHE A 151 17.47 8.38 27.96
N LYS A 152 17.48 9.05 26.81
CA LYS A 152 18.67 9.30 26.01
C LYS A 152 19.69 10.16 26.78
N GLY A 153 19.23 11.28 27.41
CA GLY A 153 20.15 12.30 27.94
C GLY A 153 21.16 12.74 26.89
N ASP A 154 22.44 12.79 27.27
CA ASP A 154 23.57 13.15 26.37
C ASP A 154 24.19 11.93 25.64
N ALA A 155 23.71 10.73 25.92
CA ALA A 155 24.26 9.52 25.31
C ALA A 155 23.80 9.36 23.86
N PRO A 156 24.60 8.69 23.00
CA PRO A 156 24.13 8.23 21.70
C PRO A 156 22.94 7.30 21.89
N LEU A 157 21.94 7.41 20.97
CA LEU A 157 20.74 6.61 20.98
C LEU A 157 20.67 5.75 19.72
N PHE A 158 20.48 4.45 19.92
CA PHE A 158 20.12 3.50 18.86
C PHE A 158 18.66 3.11 19.00
N VAL A 159 17.90 3.20 17.90
CA VAL A 159 16.47 2.83 17.87
C VAL A 159 16.27 1.69 16.88
N ALA A 160 15.80 0.55 17.37
CA ALA A 160 15.40 -0.59 16.56
C ALA A 160 13.88 -0.67 16.51
N GLY A 161 13.31 -0.45 15.34
CA GLY A 161 11.86 -0.46 15.15
C GLY A 161 11.37 -1.70 14.41
N SER A 162 10.21 -2.23 14.84
CA SER A 162 9.55 -3.41 14.23
C SER A 162 10.41 -4.67 14.28
N THR A 163 11.07 -4.90 15.42
CA THR A 163 11.92 -6.07 15.63
C THR A 163 11.10 -7.33 15.86
N TRP A 164 11.68 -8.46 15.46
CA TRP A 164 11.22 -9.79 15.77
C TRP A 164 12.24 -10.48 16.67
N GLY A 165 11.88 -11.62 17.30
CA GLY A 165 12.78 -12.37 18.18
C GLY A 165 14.20 -12.60 17.61
N PRO A 166 14.34 -13.09 16.36
CA PRO A 166 15.67 -13.26 15.77
C PRO A 166 16.48 -11.96 15.62
N ASP A 167 15.82 -10.81 15.41
CA ASP A 167 16.50 -9.50 15.35
C ASP A 167 17.00 -9.11 16.74
N GLU A 168 16.19 -9.37 17.75
CA GLU A 168 16.51 -9.08 19.16
C GLU A 168 17.67 -9.94 19.65
N ASP A 169 17.73 -11.21 19.26
CA ASP A 169 18.85 -12.12 19.56
C ASP A 169 20.18 -11.59 19.01
N ILE A 170 20.16 -10.95 17.82
CA ILE A 170 21.33 -10.30 17.21
C ILE A 170 21.66 -9.00 17.94
N LEU A 171 20.67 -8.25 18.41
CA LEU A 171 20.88 -6.99 19.10
C LEU A 171 21.45 -7.14 20.51
N LEU A 172 21.11 -8.21 21.22
CA LEU A 172 21.57 -8.43 22.60
C LEU A 172 23.08 -8.35 22.79
N PRO A 173 23.91 -9.07 22.00
CA PRO A 173 25.36 -8.93 22.09
C PRO A 173 25.86 -7.51 21.80
N LEU A 174 25.23 -6.82 20.86
CA LEU A 174 25.57 -5.46 20.52
C LEU A 174 25.28 -4.49 21.67
N ILE A 175 24.14 -4.64 22.34
CA ILE A 175 23.75 -3.85 23.52
C ILE A 175 24.78 -4.06 24.64
N ASN A 176 25.12 -5.30 24.95
CA ASN A 176 26.07 -5.65 26.00
C ASN A 176 27.48 -5.12 25.71
N ALA A 177 27.89 -5.09 24.44
CA ALA A 177 29.19 -4.57 24.03
C ALA A 177 29.27 -3.03 24.03
N ASN A 178 28.15 -2.31 24.12
CA ASN A 178 28.10 -0.85 23.98
C ASN A 178 27.38 -0.17 25.17
N PRO A 179 27.90 -0.26 26.40
CA PRO A 179 27.21 0.25 27.60
C PRO A 179 27.03 1.78 27.62
N LYS A 180 27.75 2.50 26.78
CA LYS A 180 27.65 3.97 26.64
C LYS A 180 26.54 4.41 25.67
N VAL A 181 25.96 3.48 24.89
CA VAL A 181 24.88 3.73 23.96
C VAL A 181 23.55 3.41 24.63
N ARG A 182 22.54 4.22 24.43
CA ARG A 182 21.17 3.92 24.84
C ARG A 182 20.46 3.19 23.72
N PHE A 183 19.72 2.14 24.06
CA PHE A 183 18.97 1.35 23.09
C PHE A 183 17.49 1.45 23.39
N VAL A 184 16.69 1.72 22.37
CA VAL A 184 15.22 1.65 22.38
C VAL A 184 14.81 0.60 21.37
N ILE A 185 14.12 -0.43 21.83
CA ILE A 185 13.57 -1.49 20.98
C ILE A 185 12.06 -1.30 20.93
N ALA A 186 11.50 -1.26 19.73
CA ALA A 186 10.07 -1.25 19.48
C ALA A 186 9.67 -2.51 18.70
N PRO A 187 9.24 -3.57 19.40
CA PRO A 187 8.88 -4.85 18.79
C PRO A 187 7.73 -4.72 17.79
N HIS A 188 7.69 -5.61 16.81
CA HIS A 188 6.59 -5.66 15.84
C HIS A 188 5.27 -6.08 16.50
N GLU A 189 5.34 -6.97 17.48
CA GLU A 189 4.24 -7.41 18.32
C GLU A 189 4.48 -6.96 19.76
N ILE A 190 3.47 -6.31 20.34
CA ILE A 190 3.55 -5.73 21.71
C ILE A 190 2.68 -6.50 22.71
N GLU A 191 2.58 -7.82 22.54
CA GLU A 191 1.90 -8.66 23.50
C GLU A 191 2.70 -8.80 24.81
N GLU A 192 2.03 -8.78 25.96
CA GLU A 192 2.68 -8.86 27.28
C GLU A 192 3.58 -10.11 27.45
N SER A 193 3.26 -11.19 26.74
CA SER A 193 4.08 -12.43 26.74
C SER A 193 5.44 -12.28 26.07
N ARG A 194 5.68 -11.17 25.36
CA ARG A 194 6.93 -10.90 24.62
C ARG A 194 7.75 -9.74 25.18
N ILE A 195 7.20 -8.99 26.11
CA ILE A 195 7.87 -7.88 26.79
C ILE A 195 8.25 -8.29 28.21
#